data_8ca25cbd9cd3ec1cc83cebb2a5d64c7c
#
_entry.id   8ca25cbd9cd3ec1cc83cebb2a5d64c7c
#
_cell.length_a   1.000
_cell.length_b   1.000
_cell.length_c   1.000
_cell.angle_alpha   90.00
_cell.angle_beta   90.00
_cell.angle_gamma   90.00
#
_symmetry.space_group_name_H-M   'P 1'
#
loop_
_entity.id
_entity.type
_entity.pdbx_description
1 polymer ?
#
loop_
_entity_poly.entity_id
_entity_poly.type
_entity_poly.pdbx_seq_one_letter_code
_entity_poly.pdbx_strand_id
1 'polypeptide(L)'
;DRDEIPTFQSVILASVYDIRNIRRKLRPDEEHRENSPWNIAADFLVDMSFSASEIGGMLKEYENDYHTGMDISMIAHLLYDYTSGYPYLVSRLCYFMDERLSDTDAFSDRKSTWTKKGVLAAVKMLLDENNPLLDSLTHKLNQFPELEKVISKLLFQGQTIAYDPDDVAVRNARMFGFVKVENSTVQIANRIFETRLYNRFLLNDVEQNNIIYAEGARQKNQFVINGYLNVKLILEKFVETFDYLYGDRAETFIEDEGRRFFMLFLKPIINGVGNCYVEPQTRNRERMDLVIDYNAQQYICELKIWHGNAYNERGEEQLSSYLDYFHLKKGYMLSFNFNKKKKIGVKEIRLGDKTLVEAVV
;
A
#
# COMPACT_ATOMS: atom_id res chain seq x y z
N ASP A 1 -24.59 1.71 -49.71
CA ASP A 1 -23.95 0.55 -50.34
C ASP A 1 -22.94 -0.03 -49.36
N ARG A 2 -23.48 -0.72 -48.30
CA ARG A 2 -22.64 -1.40 -47.31
C ARG A 2 -22.09 -2.73 -47.79
N ASP A 3 -22.56 -3.23 -48.87
CA ASP A 3 -22.27 -4.60 -49.34
C ASP A 3 -21.15 -4.67 -50.39
N GLU A 4 -20.69 -3.54 -50.93
CA GLU A 4 -19.74 -3.56 -52.03
C GLU A 4 -18.28 -3.17 -51.66
N ILE A 5 -18.06 -2.40 -50.60
CA ILE A 5 -16.69 -2.06 -50.15
C ILE A 5 -16.66 -1.96 -48.63
N PRO A 6 -16.17 -2.98 -47.90
CA PRO A 6 -15.97 -2.88 -46.47
C PRO A 6 -14.88 -1.84 -46.16
N THR A 7 -15.30 -0.69 -45.58
CA THR A 7 -14.40 0.42 -45.26
C THR A 7 -13.39 0.06 -44.15
N PHE A 8 -13.77 -0.85 -43.24
CA PHE A 8 -12.95 -1.33 -42.12
C PHE A 8 -13.21 -2.79 -41.85
N GLN A 9 -12.17 -3.56 -41.52
CA GLN A 9 -12.30 -4.93 -41.02
C GLN A 9 -12.65 -4.93 -39.53
N SER A 10 -12.08 -4.00 -38.77
CA SER A 10 -12.34 -3.81 -37.35
C SER A 10 -12.07 -2.38 -36.93
N VAL A 11 -12.69 -1.94 -35.84
CA VAL A 11 -12.44 -0.64 -35.21
C VAL A 11 -12.08 -0.89 -33.75
N ILE A 12 -10.91 -0.42 -33.33
CA ILE A 12 -10.48 -0.42 -31.94
C ILE A 12 -10.70 0.96 -31.36
N LEU A 13 -11.46 1.03 -30.27
CA LEU A 13 -11.76 2.27 -29.56
C LEU A 13 -10.99 2.27 -28.24
N ALA A 14 -10.11 3.25 -28.06
CA ALA A 14 -9.33 3.43 -26.84
C ALA A 14 -9.77 4.71 -26.12
N SER A 15 -10.19 4.58 -24.86
CA SER A 15 -10.63 5.69 -24.03
C SER A 15 -10.46 5.36 -22.55
N VAL A 16 -10.25 6.38 -21.73
CA VAL A 16 -10.29 6.25 -20.26
C VAL A 16 -11.71 6.00 -19.76
N TYR A 17 -12.71 6.52 -20.49
CA TYR A 17 -14.13 6.34 -20.16
C TYR A 17 -14.76 5.28 -21.05
N ASP A 18 -15.74 4.56 -20.50
CA ASP A 18 -16.57 3.66 -21.30
C ASP A 18 -17.23 4.45 -22.44
N ILE A 19 -16.91 4.06 -23.65
CA ILE A 19 -17.38 4.74 -24.88
C ILE A 19 -18.90 4.75 -24.96
N ARG A 20 -19.56 3.73 -24.40
CA ARG A 20 -21.01 3.65 -24.28
C ARG A 20 -21.61 4.83 -23.50
N ASN A 21 -20.84 5.39 -22.56
CA ASN A 21 -21.26 6.47 -21.67
C ASN A 21 -20.69 7.87 -22.05
N ILE A 22 -19.88 8.00 -23.09
CA ILE A 22 -19.26 9.27 -23.48
C ILE A 22 -20.31 10.34 -23.82
N ARG A 23 -21.37 9.98 -24.53
CA ARG A 23 -22.43 10.92 -24.87
C ARG A 23 -23.12 11.54 -23.68
N ARG A 24 -23.32 10.76 -22.61
CA ARG A 24 -23.95 11.21 -21.37
C ARG A 24 -23.14 12.30 -20.66
N LYS A 25 -21.83 12.32 -20.84
CA LYS A 25 -20.93 13.32 -20.26
C LYS A 25 -20.81 14.58 -21.12
N LEU A 26 -20.88 14.45 -22.44
CA LEU A 26 -20.71 15.56 -23.37
C LEU A 26 -21.98 16.38 -23.55
N ARG A 27 -23.16 15.82 -23.32
CA ARG A 27 -24.47 16.46 -23.51
C ARG A 27 -25.42 16.00 -22.41
N PRO A 28 -25.32 16.55 -21.19
CA PRO A 28 -26.16 16.12 -20.07
C PRO A 28 -27.65 16.46 -20.23
N ASP A 29 -27.99 17.41 -21.10
CA ASP A 29 -29.37 17.96 -21.24
C ASP A 29 -30.19 17.32 -22.38
N GLU A 30 -29.63 16.39 -23.16
CA GLU A 30 -30.38 15.66 -24.18
C GLU A 30 -31.02 14.39 -23.59
N GLU A 31 -32.31 14.14 -23.88
CA GLU A 31 -33.00 12.88 -23.60
C GLU A 31 -32.20 11.71 -24.21
N HIS A 32 -31.59 10.92 -23.35
CA HIS A 32 -30.69 9.83 -23.78
C HIS A 32 -31.52 8.63 -24.27
N ARG A 33 -31.52 8.40 -25.56
CA ARG A 33 -31.87 7.09 -26.10
C ARG A 33 -30.77 6.10 -25.64
N GLU A 34 -31.18 5.07 -24.90
CA GLU A 34 -30.30 4.07 -24.28
C GLU A 34 -29.44 3.27 -25.28
N ASN A 35 -29.65 3.39 -26.58
CA ASN A 35 -28.99 2.63 -27.62
C ASN A 35 -27.84 3.42 -28.25
N SER A 36 -26.66 3.35 -27.62
CA SER A 36 -25.42 3.70 -28.31
C SER A 36 -25.12 2.68 -29.41
N PRO A 37 -24.71 3.08 -30.64
CA PRO A 37 -24.24 2.12 -31.64
C PRO A 37 -23.04 1.29 -31.19
N TRP A 38 -22.39 1.65 -30.09
CA TRP A 38 -21.25 0.95 -29.49
C TRP A 38 -21.63 -0.07 -28.41
N ASN A 39 -22.94 -0.26 -28.14
CA ASN A 39 -23.39 -1.24 -27.14
C ASN A 39 -23.04 -2.71 -27.53
N ILE A 40 -22.71 -2.94 -28.79
CA ILE A 40 -22.25 -4.24 -29.30
C ILE A 40 -20.72 -4.38 -29.34
N ALA A 41 -19.96 -3.35 -28.90
CA ALA A 41 -18.51 -3.44 -28.84
C ALA A 41 -18.09 -4.52 -27.85
N ALA A 42 -17.23 -5.45 -28.28
CA ALA A 42 -16.62 -6.42 -27.38
C ALA A 42 -15.54 -5.73 -26.54
N ASP A 43 -15.48 -6.09 -25.26
CA ASP A 43 -14.42 -5.60 -24.38
C ASP A 43 -13.06 -6.24 -24.77
N PHE A 44 -12.03 -5.43 -24.85
CA PHE A 44 -10.67 -5.89 -25.05
C PHE A 44 -10.06 -6.23 -23.68
N LEU A 45 -10.23 -7.50 -23.29
CA LEU A 45 -9.80 -8.00 -21.96
C LEU A 45 -8.37 -8.55 -22.05
N VAL A 46 -7.37 -7.68 -22.16
CA VAL A 46 -5.96 -8.08 -22.06
C VAL A 46 -5.38 -7.50 -20.78
N ASP A 47 -4.92 -8.37 -19.90
CA ASP A 47 -4.10 -7.97 -18.76
C ASP A 47 -2.68 -7.68 -19.27
N MET A 48 -2.25 -6.43 -19.13
CA MET A 48 -0.93 -5.98 -19.53
C MET A 48 0.07 -6.02 -18.37
N SER A 49 -0.34 -6.48 -17.19
CA SER A 49 0.52 -6.58 -16.02
C SER A 49 1.47 -7.76 -16.16
N PHE A 50 2.71 -7.58 -15.77
CA PHE A 50 3.71 -8.65 -15.73
C PHE A 50 3.51 -9.53 -14.49
N SER A 51 3.62 -10.83 -14.66
CA SER A 51 3.84 -11.75 -13.54
C SER A 51 5.27 -11.65 -13.00
N ALA A 52 5.51 -12.14 -11.79
CA ALA A 52 6.87 -12.22 -11.25
C ALA A 52 7.81 -13.06 -12.14
N SER A 53 7.28 -14.10 -12.82
CA SER A 53 8.04 -14.93 -13.77
C SER A 53 8.46 -14.16 -15.02
N GLU A 54 7.58 -13.33 -15.58
CA GLU A 54 7.89 -12.49 -16.75
C GLU A 54 8.92 -11.41 -16.39
N ILE A 55 8.79 -10.78 -15.21
CA ILE A 55 9.83 -9.88 -14.69
C ILE A 55 11.15 -10.61 -14.56
N GLY A 56 11.15 -11.84 -14.01
CA GLY A 56 12.36 -12.67 -13.92
C GLY A 56 12.96 -12.99 -15.28
N GLY A 57 12.15 -13.22 -16.31
CA GLY A 57 12.61 -13.38 -17.70
C GLY A 57 13.36 -12.15 -18.22
N MET A 58 12.78 -10.96 -18.04
CA MET A 58 13.41 -9.68 -18.40
C MET A 58 14.74 -9.46 -17.66
N LEU A 59 14.75 -9.71 -16.35
CA LEU A 59 15.95 -9.57 -15.53
C LEU A 59 17.05 -10.56 -15.92
N LYS A 60 16.70 -11.75 -16.40
CA LYS A 60 17.66 -12.74 -16.89
C LYS A 60 18.38 -12.26 -18.15
N GLU A 61 17.66 -11.61 -19.07
CA GLU A 61 18.29 -11.00 -20.26
C GLU A 61 19.25 -9.89 -19.82
N TYR A 62 18.82 -9.02 -18.93
CA TYR A 62 19.68 -7.97 -18.38
C TYR A 62 20.92 -8.53 -17.66
N GLU A 63 20.78 -9.59 -16.85
CA GLU A 63 21.91 -10.22 -16.14
C GLU A 63 22.94 -10.84 -17.10
N ASN A 64 22.48 -11.37 -18.24
CA ASN A 64 23.39 -11.90 -19.27
C ASN A 64 24.30 -10.82 -19.88
N ASP A 65 23.79 -9.58 -19.98
CA ASP A 65 24.53 -8.46 -20.57
C ASP A 65 25.44 -7.76 -19.55
N TYR A 66 24.98 -7.61 -18.30
CA TYR A 66 25.63 -6.74 -17.32
C TYR A 66 26.34 -7.49 -16.17
N HIS A 67 26.07 -8.77 -15.99
CA HIS A 67 26.74 -9.64 -14.98
C HIS A 67 26.75 -9.04 -13.59
N THR A 68 25.59 -8.60 -13.09
CA THR A 68 25.44 -7.93 -11.79
C THR A 68 25.60 -8.90 -10.61
N GLY A 69 25.32 -10.18 -10.82
CA GLY A 69 25.28 -11.19 -9.76
C GLY A 69 24.01 -11.13 -8.90
N MET A 70 22.92 -10.50 -9.41
CA MET A 70 21.67 -10.40 -8.70
C MET A 70 20.99 -11.75 -8.47
N ASP A 71 20.28 -11.89 -7.39
CA ASP A 71 19.28 -12.96 -7.21
C ASP A 71 18.02 -12.57 -8.01
N ILE A 72 17.94 -13.06 -9.25
CA ILE A 72 16.85 -12.75 -10.19
C ILE A 72 15.49 -13.07 -9.59
N SER A 73 15.35 -14.22 -8.91
CA SER A 73 14.07 -14.63 -8.34
C SER A 73 13.62 -13.68 -7.23
N MET A 74 14.52 -13.36 -6.30
CA MET A 74 14.23 -12.43 -5.21
C MET A 74 13.89 -11.03 -5.74
N ILE A 75 14.67 -10.49 -6.68
CA ILE A 75 14.43 -9.15 -7.23
C ILE A 75 13.10 -9.11 -8.00
N ALA A 76 12.80 -10.14 -8.83
CA ALA A 76 11.55 -10.21 -9.57
C ALA A 76 10.32 -10.24 -8.65
N HIS A 77 10.36 -11.04 -7.57
CA HIS A 77 9.30 -11.07 -6.58
C HIS A 77 9.14 -9.73 -5.86
N LEU A 78 10.24 -9.10 -5.43
CA LEU A 78 10.17 -7.79 -4.79
C LEU A 78 9.57 -6.72 -5.72
N LEU A 79 10.00 -6.66 -6.98
CA LEU A 79 9.43 -5.72 -7.96
C LEU A 79 7.93 -5.98 -8.13
N TYR A 80 7.53 -7.26 -8.27
CA TYR A 80 6.13 -7.64 -8.37
C TYR A 80 5.33 -7.22 -7.13
N ASP A 81 5.85 -7.47 -5.94
CA ASP A 81 5.21 -7.14 -4.67
C ASP A 81 4.88 -5.65 -4.55
N TYR A 82 5.77 -4.76 -4.99
CA TYR A 82 5.53 -3.31 -4.96
C TYR A 82 4.63 -2.83 -6.08
N THR A 83 4.71 -3.42 -7.27
CA THR A 83 4.11 -2.90 -8.49
C THR A 83 2.86 -3.65 -8.94
N SER A 84 2.60 -4.85 -8.39
CA SER A 84 1.64 -5.83 -8.94
C SER A 84 1.82 -6.04 -10.45
N GLY A 85 3.07 -5.98 -10.93
CA GLY A 85 3.41 -6.15 -12.33
C GLY A 85 3.05 -4.96 -13.24
N TYR A 86 2.66 -3.80 -12.71
CA TYR A 86 2.31 -2.63 -13.53
C TYR A 86 3.52 -2.21 -14.38
N PRO A 87 3.45 -2.30 -15.74
CA PRO A 87 4.63 -2.22 -16.60
C PRO A 87 5.48 -0.97 -16.41
N TYR A 88 4.82 0.20 -16.33
CA TYR A 88 5.50 1.46 -16.11
C TYR A 88 6.25 1.49 -14.76
N LEU A 89 5.65 0.99 -13.69
CA LEU A 89 6.27 0.98 -12.36
C LEU A 89 7.45 0.02 -12.32
N VAL A 90 7.32 -1.18 -12.91
CA VAL A 90 8.43 -2.14 -13.05
C VAL A 90 9.60 -1.50 -13.78
N SER A 91 9.35 -0.95 -14.97
CA SER A 91 10.37 -0.28 -15.79
C SER A 91 11.02 0.89 -15.04
N ARG A 92 10.23 1.70 -14.32
CA ARG A 92 10.72 2.87 -13.58
C ARG A 92 11.62 2.48 -12.41
N LEU A 93 11.25 1.44 -11.65
CA LEU A 93 12.10 0.92 -10.58
C LEU A 93 13.41 0.35 -11.13
N CYS A 94 13.36 -0.45 -12.19
CA CYS A 94 14.57 -0.95 -12.86
C CYS A 94 15.47 0.20 -13.34
N TYR A 95 14.91 1.23 -13.97
CA TYR A 95 15.63 2.43 -14.36
C TYR A 95 16.34 3.12 -13.19
N PHE A 96 15.67 3.26 -12.05
CA PHE A 96 16.31 3.85 -10.87
C PHE A 96 17.44 2.99 -10.33
N MET A 97 17.27 1.67 -10.31
CA MET A 97 18.32 0.76 -9.87
C MET A 97 19.54 0.80 -10.81
N ASP A 98 19.30 0.88 -12.09
CA ASP A 98 20.37 0.85 -13.10
C ASP A 98 21.13 2.20 -13.22
N GLU A 99 20.37 3.29 -13.37
CA GLU A 99 20.92 4.58 -13.80
C GLU A 99 21.04 5.62 -12.68
N ARG A 100 20.21 5.54 -11.65
CA ARG A 100 20.11 6.62 -10.66
C ARG A 100 20.77 6.30 -9.33
N LEU A 101 20.65 5.07 -8.87
CA LEU A 101 21.21 4.66 -7.58
C LEU A 101 22.71 4.44 -7.65
N SER A 102 23.24 3.99 -8.78
CA SER A 102 24.68 3.80 -9.00
C SER A 102 25.51 5.09 -8.87
N ASP A 103 24.85 6.24 -9.04
CA ASP A 103 25.48 7.56 -8.92
C ASP A 103 25.40 8.13 -7.49
N THR A 104 24.91 7.36 -6.54
CA THR A 104 24.75 7.82 -5.14
C THR A 104 25.81 7.24 -4.22
N ASP A 105 26.20 7.97 -3.17
CA ASP A 105 27.16 7.51 -2.14
C ASP A 105 26.73 6.24 -1.41
N ALA A 106 25.44 5.91 -1.47
CA ALA A 106 24.86 4.74 -0.79
C ALA A 106 25.17 3.42 -1.52
N PHE A 107 25.55 3.49 -2.80
CA PHE A 107 25.83 2.34 -3.66
C PHE A 107 27.14 2.58 -4.44
N SER A 108 28.08 1.65 -4.32
CA SER A 108 29.42 1.81 -4.89
C SER A 108 29.49 1.49 -6.40
N ASP A 109 28.53 0.72 -6.89
CA ASP A 109 28.51 0.23 -8.27
C ASP A 109 27.13 -0.33 -8.64
N ARG A 110 26.95 -0.67 -9.92
CA ARG A 110 25.72 -1.29 -10.44
C ARG A 110 25.36 -2.61 -9.74
N LYS A 111 26.33 -3.40 -9.30
CA LYS A 111 26.07 -4.67 -8.61
C LYS A 111 25.39 -4.45 -7.26
N SER A 112 25.80 -3.43 -6.54
CA SER A 112 25.25 -3.10 -5.23
C SER A 112 23.79 -2.60 -5.31
N THR A 113 23.37 -2.05 -6.47
CA THR A 113 21.98 -1.58 -6.66
C THR A 113 20.98 -2.71 -6.93
N TRP A 114 21.43 -3.83 -7.55
CA TRP A 114 20.57 -4.98 -7.84
C TRP A 114 20.45 -5.93 -6.66
N THR A 115 20.04 -5.37 -5.52
CA THR A 115 19.87 -6.04 -4.24
C THR A 115 18.52 -5.62 -3.61
N LYS A 116 18.07 -6.33 -2.57
CA LYS A 116 16.89 -5.90 -1.78
C LYS A 116 17.01 -4.43 -1.34
N LYS A 117 18.20 -4.01 -0.88
CA LYS A 117 18.47 -2.62 -0.47
C LYS A 117 18.25 -1.65 -1.63
N GLY A 118 18.69 -2.02 -2.83
CA GLY A 118 18.50 -1.20 -4.03
C GLY A 118 17.05 -1.08 -4.46
N VAL A 119 16.27 -2.18 -4.43
CA VAL A 119 14.81 -2.12 -4.70
C VAL A 119 14.10 -1.17 -3.74
N LEU A 120 14.38 -1.27 -2.42
CA LEU A 120 13.76 -0.38 -1.42
C LEU A 120 14.15 1.08 -1.63
N ALA A 121 15.39 1.35 -2.01
CA ALA A 121 15.86 2.69 -2.35
C ALA A 121 15.18 3.23 -3.62
N ALA A 122 15.02 2.39 -4.65
CA ALA A 122 14.30 2.76 -5.88
C ALA A 122 12.83 3.07 -5.63
N VAL A 123 12.16 2.27 -4.78
CA VAL A 123 10.78 2.53 -4.35
C VAL A 123 10.67 3.89 -3.66
N LYS A 124 11.60 4.20 -2.74
CA LYS A 124 11.64 5.51 -2.10
C LYS A 124 11.80 6.63 -3.11
N MET A 125 12.76 6.53 -4.05
CA MET A 125 12.95 7.53 -5.09
C MET A 125 11.69 7.75 -5.93
N LEU A 126 10.97 6.68 -6.28
CA LEU A 126 9.73 6.76 -7.05
C LEU A 126 8.62 7.48 -6.28
N LEU A 127 8.53 7.24 -4.97
CA LEU A 127 7.52 7.89 -4.11
C LEU A 127 7.83 9.38 -3.88
N ASP A 128 9.10 9.75 -3.90
CA ASP A 128 9.54 11.16 -3.72
C ASP A 128 9.53 11.93 -5.06
N GLU A 129 9.42 11.24 -6.19
CA GLU A 129 9.44 11.85 -7.53
C GLU A 129 8.12 12.57 -7.85
N ASN A 130 8.23 13.70 -8.56
CA ASN A 130 7.10 14.30 -9.26
C ASN A 130 6.77 13.45 -10.49
N ASN A 131 5.83 12.54 -10.34
CA ASN A 131 5.51 11.53 -11.34
C ASN A 131 4.14 11.77 -11.94
N PRO A 132 4.01 11.98 -13.27
CA PRO A 132 2.73 12.27 -13.92
C PRO A 132 1.64 11.21 -13.67
N LEU A 133 2.01 9.93 -13.51
CA LEU A 133 1.08 8.87 -13.17
C LEU A 133 0.47 9.08 -11.77
N LEU A 134 1.33 9.34 -10.77
CA LEU A 134 0.92 9.56 -9.39
C LEU A 134 0.14 10.89 -9.23
N ASP A 135 0.55 11.92 -9.98
CA ASP A 135 -0.15 13.20 -10.01
C ASP A 135 -1.55 13.07 -10.65
N SER A 136 -1.67 12.27 -11.71
CA SER A 136 -2.96 11.97 -12.33
C SER A 136 -3.92 11.29 -11.35
N LEU A 137 -3.45 10.34 -10.53
CA LEU A 137 -4.25 9.73 -9.47
C LEU A 137 -4.74 10.79 -8.47
N THR A 138 -3.84 11.65 -8.02
CA THR A 138 -4.16 12.75 -7.09
C THR A 138 -5.23 13.69 -7.66
N HIS A 139 -5.11 14.08 -8.92
CA HIS A 139 -6.10 14.91 -9.60
C HIS A 139 -7.49 14.25 -9.70
N LYS A 140 -7.52 12.92 -9.94
CA LYS A 140 -8.79 12.17 -10.00
C LYS A 140 -9.51 12.14 -8.64
N LEU A 141 -8.79 11.98 -7.54
CA LEU A 141 -9.38 12.05 -6.20
C LEU A 141 -10.03 13.42 -5.94
N ASN A 142 -9.38 14.51 -6.38
CA ASN A 142 -9.95 15.86 -6.25
C ASN A 142 -11.21 16.07 -7.11
N GLN A 143 -11.26 15.44 -8.29
CA GLN A 143 -12.38 15.56 -9.22
C GLN A 143 -13.60 14.71 -8.84
N PHE A 144 -13.38 13.62 -8.10
CA PHE A 144 -14.39 12.61 -7.77
C PHE A 144 -14.39 12.31 -6.27
N PRO A 145 -15.06 13.13 -5.45
CA PRO A 145 -15.05 12.97 -3.99
C PRO A 145 -15.58 11.61 -3.49
N GLU A 146 -16.40 10.93 -4.27
CA GLU A 146 -16.89 9.59 -3.97
C GLU A 146 -15.75 8.54 -3.93
N LEU A 147 -14.67 8.75 -4.73
CA LEU A 147 -13.49 7.88 -4.71
C LEU A 147 -12.76 7.96 -3.38
N GLU A 148 -12.68 9.15 -2.80
CA GLU A 148 -12.01 9.37 -1.53
C GLU A 148 -12.60 8.51 -0.41
N LYS A 149 -13.93 8.37 -0.38
CA LYS A 149 -14.62 7.53 0.60
C LYS A 149 -14.30 6.04 0.43
N VAL A 150 -14.29 5.54 -0.82
CA VAL A 150 -13.96 4.14 -1.10
C VAL A 150 -12.51 3.84 -0.75
N ILE A 151 -11.59 4.71 -1.19
CA ILE A 151 -10.17 4.55 -0.93
C ILE A 151 -9.87 4.63 0.57
N SER A 152 -10.46 5.59 1.30
CA SER A 152 -10.29 5.71 2.76
C SER A 152 -10.76 4.45 3.50
N LYS A 153 -11.90 3.86 3.09
CA LYS A 153 -12.38 2.58 3.66
C LYS A 153 -11.38 1.45 3.42
N LEU A 154 -10.86 1.34 2.21
CA LEU A 154 -9.86 0.30 1.88
C LEU A 154 -8.55 0.49 2.66
N LEU A 155 -8.10 1.74 2.83
CA LEU A 155 -6.84 2.03 3.48
C LEU A 155 -6.89 1.87 5.00
N PHE A 156 -7.88 2.45 5.65
CA PHE A 156 -7.88 2.59 7.11
C PHE A 156 -8.83 1.62 7.82
N GLN A 157 -9.94 1.23 7.20
CA GLN A 157 -10.96 0.44 7.87
C GLN A 157 -10.77 -1.07 7.74
N GLY A 158 -9.81 -1.53 6.93
CA GLY A 158 -9.61 -2.96 6.69
C GLY A 158 -10.85 -3.66 6.14
N GLN A 159 -11.82 -2.90 5.61
CA GLN A 159 -13.07 -3.46 5.10
C GLN A 159 -12.81 -4.20 3.79
N THR A 160 -13.32 -5.40 3.71
CA THR A 160 -13.43 -6.11 2.45
C THR A 160 -14.63 -5.54 1.70
N ILE A 161 -14.38 -4.83 0.60
CA ILE A 161 -15.42 -4.34 -0.29
C ILE A 161 -15.64 -5.38 -1.38
N ALA A 162 -16.85 -5.94 -1.43
CA ALA A 162 -17.23 -6.81 -2.55
C ALA A 162 -17.32 -5.97 -3.83
N TYR A 163 -16.88 -6.52 -4.94
CA TYR A 163 -17.00 -5.85 -6.22
C TYR A 163 -18.45 -5.84 -6.67
N ASP A 164 -19.00 -4.64 -6.83
CA ASP A 164 -20.30 -4.40 -7.43
C ASP A 164 -20.10 -3.50 -8.67
N PRO A 165 -20.41 -3.98 -9.88
CA PRO A 165 -20.29 -3.17 -11.10
C PRO A 165 -21.26 -2.00 -11.16
N ASP A 166 -22.35 -2.02 -10.37
CA ASP A 166 -23.32 -0.94 -10.29
C ASP A 166 -22.92 0.15 -9.31
N ASP A 167 -21.98 -0.11 -8.39
CA ASP A 167 -21.40 0.94 -7.55
C ASP A 167 -20.50 1.86 -8.38
N VAL A 168 -20.98 3.10 -8.58
CA VAL A 168 -20.30 4.10 -9.40
C VAL A 168 -18.90 4.44 -8.86
N ALA A 169 -18.74 4.51 -7.53
CA ALA A 169 -17.47 4.87 -6.93
C ALA A 169 -16.43 3.74 -7.10
N VAL A 170 -16.82 2.49 -6.88
CA VAL A 170 -15.98 1.31 -7.12
C VAL A 170 -15.61 1.17 -8.59
N ARG A 171 -16.59 1.35 -9.49
CA ARG A 171 -16.36 1.33 -10.94
C ARG A 171 -15.38 2.42 -11.37
N ASN A 172 -15.53 3.64 -10.89
CA ASN A 172 -14.63 4.75 -11.18
C ASN A 172 -13.23 4.48 -10.59
N ALA A 173 -13.13 3.97 -9.37
CA ALA A 173 -11.86 3.59 -8.76
C ALA A 173 -11.09 2.56 -9.61
N ARG A 174 -11.80 1.53 -10.12
CA ARG A 174 -11.23 0.54 -11.02
C ARG A 174 -10.83 1.14 -12.36
N MET A 175 -11.72 1.92 -12.97
CA MET A 175 -11.49 2.57 -14.27
C MET A 175 -10.26 3.48 -14.27
N PHE A 176 -10.03 4.21 -13.18
CA PHE A 176 -8.86 5.08 -13.04
C PHE A 176 -7.61 4.37 -12.53
N GLY A 177 -7.69 3.07 -12.27
CA GLY A 177 -6.55 2.26 -11.87
C GLY A 177 -6.16 2.37 -10.38
N PHE A 178 -7.02 2.94 -9.52
CA PHE A 178 -6.78 2.95 -8.07
C PHE A 178 -6.86 1.57 -7.45
N VAL A 179 -7.79 0.76 -7.96
CA VAL A 179 -8.10 -0.55 -7.40
C VAL A 179 -8.08 -1.63 -8.48
N LYS A 180 -7.76 -2.83 -8.06
CA LYS A 180 -7.96 -4.07 -8.80
C LYS A 180 -9.07 -4.89 -8.13
N VAL A 181 -9.62 -5.84 -8.88
CA VAL A 181 -10.59 -6.81 -8.36
C VAL A 181 -9.94 -8.19 -8.34
N GLU A 182 -9.86 -8.78 -7.18
CA GLU A 182 -9.28 -10.09 -6.98
C GLU A 182 -10.23 -10.92 -6.11
N ASN A 183 -10.59 -12.12 -6.53
CA ASN A 183 -11.55 -12.99 -5.83
C ASN A 183 -12.87 -12.26 -5.46
N SER A 184 -13.42 -11.49 -6.40
CA SER A 184 -14.64 -10.67 -6.23
C SER A 184 -14.51 -9.59 -5.13
N THR A 185 -13.30 -9.26 -4.70
CA THR A 185 -13.02 -8.20 -3.73
C THR A 185 -12.22 -7.06 -4.34
N VAL A 186 -12.49 -5.86 -3.87
CA VAL A 186 -11.79 -4.64 -4.28
C VAL A 186 -10.56 -4.44 -3.41
N GLN A 187 -9.41 -4.24 -4.05
CA GLN A 187 -8.13 -3.98 -3.39
C GLN A 187 -7.43 -2.81 -4.05
N ILE A 188 -6.55 -2.10 -3.34
CA ILE A 188 -5.68 -1.10 -3.96
C ILE A 188 -4.80 -1.79 -5.01
N ALA A 189 -4.61 -1.15 -6.16
CA ALA A 189 -4.00 -1.78 -7.33
C ALA A 189 -2.57 -2.30 -7.08
N ASN A 190 -1.77 -1.56 -6.31
CA ASN A 190 -0.40 -1.95 -5.94
C ASN A 190 0.10 -1.16 -4.72
N ARG A 191 1.22 -1.61 -4.12
CA ARG A 191 1.79 -0.98 -2.92
C ARG A 191 2.33 0.43 -3.14
N ILE A 192 2.80 0.76 -4.35
CA ILE A 192 3.25 2.13 -4.68
C ILE A 192 2.08 3.10 -4.57
N PHE A 193 0.94 2.77 -5.20
CA PHE A 193 -0.26 3.60 -5.12
C PHE A 193 -0.78 3.67 -3.67
N GLU A 194 -0.80 2.55 -2.98
CA GLU A 194 -1.22 2.48 -1.59
C GLU A 194 -0.40 3.42 -0.71
N THR A 195 0.93 3.35 -0.79
CA THR A 195 1.82 4.21 -0.01
C THR A 195 1.62 5.70 -0.34
N ARG A 196 1.45 6.03 -1.63
CA ARG A 196 1.19 7.40 -2.08
C ARG A 196 -0.15 7.92 -1.53
N LEU A 197 -1.18 7.07 -1.54
CA LEU A 197 -2.49 7.39 -1.00
C LEU A 197 -2.45 7.58 0.52
N TYR A 198 -1.80 6.67 1.28
CA TYR A 198 -1.57 6.87 2.71
C TYR A 198 -0.88 8.21 2.99
N ASN A 199 0.20 8.50 2.27
CA ASN A 199 0.93 9.76 2.42
C ASN A 199 0.01 10.96 2.23
N ARG A 200 -0.83 10.93 1.20
CA ARG A 200 -1.79 12.00 0.92
C ARG A 200 -2.82 12.16 2.04
N PHE A 201 -3.48 11.06 2.44
CA PHE A 201 -4.54 11.11 3.46
C PHE A 201 -4.02 11.51 4.83
N LEU A 202 -2.82 11.05 5.22
CA LEU A 202 -2.21 11.36 6.51
C LEU A 202 -1.50 12.74 6.56
N LEU A 203 -1.37 13.42 5.44
CA LEU A 203 -0.74 14.75 5.35
C LEU A 203 -1.74 15.86 5.04
N ASN A 204 -3.04 15.60 5.09
CA ASN A 204 -4.00 16.68 4.97
C ASN A 204 -4.01 17.54 6.26
N ASP A 205 -4.50 18.78 6.17
CA ASP A 205 -4.45 19.74 7.28
C ASP A 205 -5.17 19.25 8.55
N VAL A 206 -6.25 18.48 8.40
CA VAL A 206 -7.01 17.94 9.53
C VAL A 206 -6.18 16.91 10.29
N GLU A 207 -5.48 16.05 9.57
CA GLU A 207 -4.66 15.00 10.16
C GLU A 207 -3.38 15.55 10.80
N GLN A 208 -2.74 16.54 10.18
CA GLN A 208 -1.56 17.18 10.74
C GLN A 208 -1.84 17.96 12.03
N ASN A 209 -3.04 18.48 12.20
CA ASN A 209 -3.49 19.13 13.43
C ASN A 209 -3.89 18.16 14.53
N ASN A 210 -3.85 16.85 14.29
CA ASN A 210 -4.15 15.84 15.29
C ASN A 210 -3.06 15.78 16.38
N ILE A 211 -3.48 15.73 17.64
CA ILE A 211 -2.57 15.71 18.80
C ILE A 211 -1.61 14.51 18.72
N ILE A 212 -2.07 13.35 18.24
CA ILE A 212 -1.26 12.14 18.10
C ILE A 212 -0.15 12.34 17.07
N TYR A 213 -0.44 12.99 15.93
CA TYR A 213 0.57 13.35 14.94
C TYR A 213 1.63 14.29 15.54
N ALA A 214 1.19 15.31 16.26
CA ALA A 214 2.07 16.28 16.92
C ALA A 214 2.99 15.61 17.96
N GLU A 215 2.49 14.63 18.73
CA GLU A 215 3.30 13.86 19.68
C GLU A 215 4.36 13.01 19.00
N GLY A 216 4.02 12.32 17.91
CA GLY A 216 4.98 11.56 17.10
C GLY A 216 6.08 12.47 16.54
N ALA A 217 5.71 13.65 16.04
CA ALA A 217 6.64 14.64 15.50
C ALA A 217 7.59 15.17 16.57
N ARG A 218 7.06 15.53 17.74
CA ARG A 218 7.83 16.08 18.88
C ARG A 218 8.89 15.11 19.38
N GLN A 219 8.57 13.83 19.37
CA GLN A 219 9.42 12.78 19.93
C GLN A 219 10.31 12.07 18.90
N LYS A 220 10.28 12.48 17.63
CA LYS A 220 10.94 11.79 16.49
C LYS A 220 12.37 11.37 16.75
N ASN A 221 13.19 12.28 17.33
CA ASN A 221 14.64 12.05 17.45
C ASN A 221 15.02 10.90 18.38
N GLN A 222 14.18 10.55 19.38
CA GLN A 222 14.46 9.45 20.30
C GLN A 222 14.16 8.08 19.70
N PHE A 223 13.39 8.01 18.62
CA PHE A 223 12.97 6.77 17.99
C PHE A 223 13.96 6.21 16.98
N VAL A 224 15.01 6.97 16.65
CA VAL A 224 16.04 6.56 15.69
C VAL A 224 17.37 6.43 16.41
N ILE A 225 17.89 5.20 16.43
CA ILE A 225 19.18 4.85 17.07
C ILE A 225 20.10 4.32 15.99
N ASN A 226 21.24 4.98 15.77
CA ASN A 226 22.21 4.59 14.74
C ASN A 226 21.61 4.41 13.33
N GLY A 227 20.63 5.22 12.99
CA GLY A 227 19.94 5.15 11.70
C GLY A 227 18.83 4.09 11.60
N TYR A 228 18.52 3.35 12.68
CA TYR A 228 17.49 2.32 12.74
C TYR A 228 16.34 2.73 13.65
N LEU A 229 15.13 2.28 13.32
CA LEU A 229 13.96 2.53 14.15
C LEU A 229 13.98 1.66 15.42
N ASN A 230 13.79 2.30 16.56
CA ASN A 230 13.45 1.62 17.80
C ASN A 230 11.91 1.48 17.91
N VAL A 231 11.37 0.49 17.18
CA VAL A 231 9.92 0.27 17.12
C VAL A 231 9.33 -0.09 18.49
N LYS A 232 10.08 -0.75 19.35
CA LYS A 232 9.65 -1.01 20.74
C LYS A 232 9.36 0.31 21.47
N LEU A 233 10.27 1.27 21.42
CA LEU A 233 10.09 2.57 22.05
C LEU A 233 8.94 3.37 21.39
N ILE A 234 8.76 3.23 20.07
CA ILE A 234 7.62 3.82 19.35
C ILE A 234 6.31 3.26 19.93
N LEU A 235 6.21 1.94 20.09
CA LEU A 235 5.03 1.29 20.67
C LEU A 235 4.80 1.71 22.13
N GLU A 236 5.86 1.76 22.96
CA GLU A 236 5.76 2.22 24.35
C GLU A 236 5.19 3.64 24.43
N LYS A 237 5.71 4.55 23.62
CA LYS A 237 5.25 5.95 23.60
C LYS A 237 3.87 6.12 22.98
N PHE A 238 3.54 5.33 21.98
CA PHE A 238 2.18 5.32 21.43
C PHE A 238 1.16 4.86 22.48
N VAL A 239 1.45 3.77 23.18
CA VAL A 239 0.57 3.23 24.25
C VAL A 239 0.35 4.29 25.34
N GLU A 240 1.42 4.93 25.83
CA GLU A 240 1.32 6.01 26.82
C GLU A 240 0.46 7.18 26.30
N THR A 241 0.70 7.63 25.07
CA THR A 241 -0.02 8.75 24.45
C THR A 241 -1.50 8.43 24.24
N PHE A 242 -1.76 7.23 23.72
CA PHE A 242 -3.12 6.78 23.43
C PHE A 242 -3.95 6.61 24.70
N ASP A 243 -3.39 5.98 25.73
CA ASP A 243 -4.05 5.80 27.02
C ASP A 243 -4.35 7.14 27.68
N TYR A 244 -3.42 8.08 27.65
CA TYR A 244 -3.62 9.43 28.18
C TYR A 244 -4.77 10.18 27.48
N LEU A 245 -4.89 10.05 26.16
CA LEU A 245 -5.88 10.79 25.37
C LEU A 245 -7.26 10.12 25.36
N TYR A 246 -7.30 8.79 25.40
CA TYR A 246 -8.49 8.00 25.11
C TYR A 246 -8.81 6.93 26.16
N GLY A 247 -7.98 6.72 27.17
CA GLY A 247 -8.14 5.63 28.17
C GLY A 247 -9.51 5.60 28.85
N ASP A 248 -10.09 6.78 29.10
CA ASP A 248 -11.40 6.92 29.76
C ASP A 248 -12.59 6.94 28.77
N ARG A 249 -12.35 6.92 27.45
CA ARG A 249 -13.40 7.07 26.43
C ARG A 249 -13.83 5.75 25.77
N ALA A 250 -13.62 4.64 26.41
CA ALA A 250 -13.74 3.28 25.86
C ALA A 250 -15.11 2.91 25.22
N GLU A 251 -16.18 3.68 25.44
CA GLU A 251 -17.52 3.35 24.93
C GLU A 251 -17.85 3.92 23.55
N THR A 252 -17.04 4.83 23.00
CA THR A 252 -17.30 5.51 21.71
C THR A 252 -16.20 5.33 20.67
N PHE A 253 -15.17 4.56 21.01
CA PHE A 253 -14.01 4.41 20.13
C PHE A 253 -14.28 3.37 19.04
N ILE A 254 -14.22 3.78 17.78
CA ILE A 254 -14.36 2.88 16.64
C ILE A 254 -13.00 2.22 16.40
N GLU A 255 -13.00 0.89 16.28
CA GLU A 255 -11.82 0.03 16.06
C GLU A 255 -10.85 0.55 14.97
N ASP A 256 -11.40 1.13 13.90
CA ASP A 256 -10.68 1.68 12.77
C ASP A 256 -9.82 2.91 13.14
N GLU A 257 -10.22 3.65 14.17
CA GLU A 257 -9.51 4.86 14.60
C GLU A 257 -8.18 4.54 15.29
N GLY A 258 -8.10 3.44 16.03
CA GLY A 258 -6.86 3.02 16.71
C GLY A 258 -5.73 2.76 15.72
N ARG A 259 -6.03 2.05 14.62
CA ARG A 259 -5.07 1.79 13.53
C ARG A 259 -4.63 3.07 12.86
N ARG A 260 -5.58 3.94 12.54
CA ARG A 260 -5.32 5.24 11.95
C ARG A 260 -4.45 6.10 12.86
N PHE A 261 -4.72 6.12 14.16
CA PHE A 261 -3.93 6.87 15.13
C PHE A 261 -2.51 6.36 15.26
N PHE A 262 -2.29 5.04 15.22
CA PHE A 262 -0.93 4.51 15.19
C PHE A 262 -0.18 4.94 13.92
N MET A 263 -0.82 4.89 12.76
CA MET A 263 -0.23 5.36 11.51
C MET A 263 0.05 6.87 11.54
N LEU A 264 -0.85 7.67 12.13
CA LEU A 264 -0.65 9.11 12.35
C LEU A 264 0.55 9.40 13.27
N PHE A 265 0.69 8.63 14.35
CA PHE A 265 1.84 8.75 15.26
C PHE A 265 3.15 8.37 14.56
N LEU A 266 3.15 7.30 13.79
CA LEU A 266 4.31 6.79 13.08
C LEU A 266 4.75 7.70 11.93
N LYS A 267 3.80 8.33 11.23
CA LYS A 267 4.06 9.09 10.00
C LYS A 267 5.14 10.16 10.14
N PRO A 268 5.09 11.08 11.11
CA PRO A 268 6.14 12.10 11.26
C PRO A 268 7.50 11.50 11.64
N ILE A 269 7.52 10.34 12.30
CA ILE A 269 8.74 9.66 12.71
C ILE A 269 9.51 9.14 11.49
N ILE A 270 8.81 8.51 10.54
CA ILE A 270 9.42 7.91 9.35
C ILE A 270 9.54 8.86 8.17
N ASN A 271 8.82 9.99 8.21
CA ASN A 271 8.75 10.92 7.09
C ASN A 271 10.13 11.41 6.63
N GLY A 272 10.35 11.42 5.30
CA GLY A 272 11.60 11.80 4.66
C GLY A 272 12.65 10.69 4.57
N VAL A 273 12.52 9.60 5.34
CA VAL A 273 13.49 8.47 5.32
C VAL A 273 12.81 7.16 4.96
N GLY A 274 11.60 6.93 5.42
CA GLY A 274 10.90 5.67 5.27
C GLY A 274 9.46 5.83 4.78
N ASN A 275 8.85 4.70 4.50
CA ASN A 275 7.45 4.55 4.09
C ASN A 275 6.81 3.41 4.86
N CYS A 276 5.47 3.40 4.91
CA CYS A 276 4.72 2.27 5.42
C CYS A 276 3.58 1.90 4.46
N TYR A 277 3.24 0.63 4.45
CA TYR A 277 2.13 0.09 3.69
C TYR A 277 1.51 -1.10 4.43
N VAL A 278 0.28 -1.43 4.08
CA VAL A 278 -0.45 -2.56 4.66
C VAL A 278 -0.37 -3.76 3.75
N GLU A 279 -0.07 -4.93 4.32
CA GLU A 279 -0.05 -6.16 3.55
C GLU A 279 -1.46 -6.58 3.13
N PRO A 280 -1.76 -6.70 1.81
CA PRO A 280 -3.12 -7.00 1.33
C PRO A 280 -3.66 -8.34 1.82
N GLN A 281 -2.79 -9.35 1.99
CA GLN A 281 -3.22 -10.69 2.39
C GLN A 281 -3.71 -10.76 3.84
N THR A 282 -3.30 -9.80 4.67
CA THR A 282 -3.66 -9.75 6.09
C THR A 282 -4.71 -8.71 6.40
N ARG A 283 -5.12 -7.93 5.40
CA ARG A 283 -6.10 -6.87 5.57
C ARG A 283 -7.50 -7.44 5.82
N ASN A 284 -8.00 -7.29 7.05
CA ASN A 284 -9.36 -7.56 7.43
C ASN A 284 -9.77 -6.65 8.61
N ARG A 285 -11.02 -6.73 9.08
CA ARG A 285 -11.50 -5.86 10.18
C ARG A 285 -10.74 -6.08 11.48
N GLU A 286 -10.31 -7.30 11.74
CA GLU A 286 -9.72 -7.69 13.02
C GLU A 286 -8.19 -7.53 13.02
N ARG A 287 -7.56 -7.52 11.83
CA ARG A 287 -6.12 -7.62 11.67
C ARG A 287 -5.61 -6.83 10.46
N MET A 288 -4.43 -6.26 10.61
CA MET A 288 -3.73 -5.54 9.56
C MET A 288 -2.22 -5.59 9.82
N ASP A 289 -1.45 -6.20 8.91
CA ASP A 289 0.00 -6.18 9.02
C ASP A 289 0.56 -4.93 8.33
N LEU A 290 1.16 -4.07 9.13
CA LEU A 290 1.83 -2.87 8.68
C LEU A 290 3.31 -3.17 8.45
N VAL A 291 3.78 -3.02 7.23
CA VAL A 291 5.19 -3.09 6.89
C VAL A 291 5.77 -1.68 6.84
N ILE A 292 6.86 -1.47 7.56
CA ILE A 292 7.55 -0.19 7.64
C ILE A 292 8.91 -0.37 6.98
N ASP A 293 9.14 0.33 5.89
CA ASP A 293 10.46 0.44 5.24
C ASP A 293 11.15 1.69 5.79
N TYR A 294 12.29 1.53 6.46
CA TYR A 294 13.06 2.64 6.99
C TYR A 294 14.55 2.39 6.84
N ASN A 295 15.26 3.28 6.16
CA ASN A 295 16.70 3.20 5.94
C ASN A 295 17.16 1.79 5.44
N ALA A 296 16.47 1.28 4.40
CA ALA A 296 16.68 -0.04 3.81
C ALA A 296 16.47 -1.25 4.76
N GLN A 297 15.83 -1.03 5.93
CA GLN A 297 15.36 -2.08 6.83
C GLN A 297 13.85 -2.17 6.78
N GLN A 298 13.33 -3.37 6.97
CA GLN A 298 11.90 -3.63 7.07
C GLN A 298 11.53 -4.02 8.50
N TYR A 299 10.42 -3.48 8.99
CA TYR A 299 9.83 -3.81 10.28
C TYR A 299 8.38 -4.19 10.04
N ILE A 300 7.92 -5.25 10.69
CA ILE A 300 6.54 -5.73 10.57
C ILE A 300 5.85 -5.51 11.91
N CYS A 301 4.72 -4.80 11.85
CA CYS A 301 3.86 -4.54 13.00
C CYS A 301 2.44 -5.02 12.70
N GLU A 302 2.00 -6.08 13.37
CA GLU A 302 0.62 -6.54 13.31
C GLU A 302 -0.25 -5.63 14.17
N LEU A 303 -1.29 -5.05 13.57
CA LEU A 303 -2.31 -4.22 14.23
C LEU A 303 -3.59 -5.04 14.33
N LYS A 304 -4.04 -5.34 15.54
CA LYS A 304 -5.24 -6.18 15.72
C LYS A 304 -6.10 -5.71 16.88
N ILE A 305 -7.34 -6.20 16.89
CA ILE A 305 -8.27 -6.03 17.97
C ILE A 305 -8.14 -7.24 18.92
N TRP A 306 -8.16 -6.96 20.19
CA TRP A 306 -8.07 -8.00 21.22
C TRP A 306 -9.39 -8.76 21.39
N HIS A 307 -9.38 -10.06 21.10
CA HIS A 307 -10.52 -10.97 21.32
C HIS A 307 -10.27 -12.08 22.35
N GLY A 308 -9.24 -11.93 23.17
CA GLY A 308 -8.88 -12.90 24.23
C GLY A 308 -7.54 -13.60 23.96
N ASN A 309 -7.07 -14.35 24.99
CA ASN A 309 -5.71 -14.94 24.97
C ASN A 309 -5.50 -15.96 23.83
N ALA A 310 -6.45 -16.86 23.61
CA ALA A 310 -6.34 -17.88 22.56
C ALA A 310 -6.31 -17.29 21.13
N TYR A 311 -6.93 -16.12 20.93
CA TYR A 311 -6.85 -15.40 19.66
C TYR A 311 -5.49 -14.71 19.51
N ASN A 312 -4.96 -14.23 20.63
CA ASN A 312 -3.66 -13.58 20.66
C ASN A 312 -2.51 -14.54 20.33
N GLU A 313 -2.52 -15.76 20.92
CA GLU A 313 -1.52 -16.82 20.66
C GLU A 313 -1.52 -17.24 19.18
N ARG A 314 -2.67 -17.35 18.53
CA ARG A 314 -2.76 -17.59 17.07
C ARG A 314 -2.15 -16.45 16.26
N GLY A 315 -2.32 -15.19 16.66
CA GLY A 315 -1.66 -14.06 16.05
C GLY A 315 -0.14 -14.11 16.14
N GLU A 316 0.39 -14.54 17.29
CA GLU A 316 1.82 -14.73 17.50
C GLU A 316 2.42 -15.78 16.54
N GLU A 317 1.76 -16.93 16.36
CA GLU A 317 2.18 -17.98 15.43
C GLU A 317 2.15 -17.49 13.97
N GLN A 318 1.12 -16.76 13.60
CA GLN A 318 0.97 -16.20 12.26
C GLN A 318 2.03 -15.14 11.96
N LEU A 319 2.26 -14.21 12.90
CA LEU A 319 3.32 -13.21 12.75
C LEU A 319 4.70 -13.91 12.66
N SER A 320 4.91 -14.99 13.37
CA SER A 320 6.12 -15.80 13.25
C SER A 320 6.33 -16.33 11.83
N SER A 321 5.29 -16.87 11.19
CA SER A 321 5.36 -17.34 9.79
C SER A 321 5.64 -16.18 8.82
N TYR A 322 5.09 -15.01 9.11
CA TYR A 322 5.29 -13.80 8.32
C TYR A 322 6.74 -13.29 8.40
N LEU A 323 7.33 -13.37 9.61
CA LEU A 323 8.74 -13.03 9.81
C LEU A 323 9.66 -13.95 9.00
N ASP A 324 9.29 -15.22 8.79
CA ASP A 324 10.03 -16.13 7.92
C ASP A 324 9.99 -15.67 6.47
N TYR A 325 8.83 -15.28 5.97
CA TYR A 325 8.68 -14.77 4.60
C TYR A 325 9.56 -13.55 4.34
N PHE A 326 9.64 -12.62 5.30
CA PHE A 326 10.47 -11.41 5.19
C PHE A 326 11.92 -11.63 5.66
N HIS A 327 12.31 -12.84 6.08
CA HIS A 327 13.62 -13.16 6.65
C HIS A 327 14.00 -12.28 7.85
N LEU A 328 13.03 -12.02 8.74
CA LEU A 328 13.19 -11.19 9.92
C LEU A 328 13.13 -12.05 11.19
N LYS A 329 13.92 -11.67 12.20
CA LYS A 329 13.94 -12.33 13.53
C LYS A 329 13.17 -11.56 14.60
N LYS A 330 12.71 -10.36 14.31
CA LYS A 330 11.97 -9.53 15.25
C LYS A 330 10.71 -8.98 14.62
N GLY A 331 9.58 -9.18 15.30
CA GLY A 331 8.28 -8.67 14.91
C GLY A 331 7.62 -7.86 16.02
N TYR A 332 6.60 -7.12 15.67
CA TYR A 332 5.89 -6.24 16.57
C TYR A 332 4.38 -6.47 16.44
N MET A 333 3.67 -6.35 17.54
CA MET A 333 2.22 -6.51 17.59
C MET A 333 1.62 -5.41 18.45
N LEU A 334 0.62 -4.73 17.93
CA LEU A 334 -0.16 -3.74 18.65
C LEU A 334 -1.61 -4.20 18.73
N SER A 335 -2.08 -4.49 19.93
CA SER A 335 -3.43 -4.97 20.20
C SER A 335 -4.26 -3.87 20.84
N PHE A 336 -5.38 -3.51 20.21
CA PHE A 336 -6.37 -2.58 20.75
C PHE A 336 -7.36 -3.36 21.60
N ASN A 337 -7.34 -3.15 22.93
CA ASN A 337 -8.16 -3.88 23.88
C ASN A 337 -9.21 -2.97 24.52
N PHE A 338 -10.47 -3.17 24.15
CA PHE A 338 -11.62 -2.38 24.61
C PHE A 338 -12.27 -2.93 25.89
N ASN A 339 -11.68 -3.95 26.52
CA ASN A 339 -12.23 -4.48 27.77
C ASN A 339 -11.96 -3.54 28.94
N LYS A 340 -12.96 -3.44 29.88
CA LYS A 340 -12.84 -2.60 31.08
C LYS A 340 -11.68 -3.01 32.03
N LYS A 341 -11.27 -4.28 31.99
CA LYS A 341 -10.14 -4.81 32.78
C LYS A 341 -9.05 -5.28 31.83
N LYS A 342 -8.29 -4.33 31.30
CA LYS A 342 -7.15 -4.62 30.42
C LYS A 342 -5.82 -4.37 31.12
N LYS A 343 -4.78 -5.11 30.74
CA LYS A 343 -3.39 -4.80 31.12
C LYS A 343 -2.74 -4.05 29.97
N ILE A 344 -2.53 -2.77 30.16
CA ILE A 344 -1.84 -1.89 29.20
C ILE A 344 -0.35 -2.05 29.37
N GLY A 345 0.41 -2.00 28.29
CA GLY A 345 1.86 -2.00 28.32
C GLY A 345 2.51 -2.76 27.17
N VAL A 346 3.83 -2.86 27.23
CA VAL A 346 4.66 -3.52 26.22
C VAL A 346 5.50 -4.62 26.86
N LYS A 347 5.49 -5.80 26.26
CA LYS A 347 6.30 -6.97 26.69
C LYS A 347 7.03 -7.58 25.51
N GLU A 348 8.12 -8.30 25.80
CA GLU A 348 8.83 -9.12 24.81
C GLU A 348 8.55 -10.61 25.06
N ILE A 349 8.25 -11.31 23.98
CA ILE A 349 7.96 -12.75 23.96
C ILE A 349 8.99 -13.42 23.04
N ARG A 350 9.54 -14.53 23.46
CA ARG A 350 10.44 -15.35 22.64
C ARG A 350 9.66 -16.50 22.02
N LEU A 351 9.73 -16.63 20.71
CA LEU A 351 9.13 -17.69 19.90
C LEU A 351 10.25 -18.39 19.11
N GLY A 352 10.85 -19.41 19.70
CA GLY A 352 12.00 -20.09 19.12
C GLY A 352 13.22 -19.14 18.99
N ASP A 353 13.69 -18.93 17.76
CA ASP A 353 14.79 -18.01 17.43
C ASP A 353 14.33 -16.56 17.15
N LYS A 354 13.02 -16.30 17.26
CA LYS A 354 12.41 -15.00 17.00
C LYS A 354 12.02 -14.28 18.29
N THR A 355 11.96 -12.97 18.21
CA THR A 355 11.50 -12.10 19.30
C THR A 355 10.27 -11.33 18.83
N LEU A 356 9.20 -11.39 19.59
CA LEU A 356 7.99 -10.62 19.39
C LEU A 356 7.88 -9.53 20.46
N VAL A 357 7.63 -8.30 20.06
CA VAL A 357 7.30 -7.19 20.95
C VAL A 357 5.80 -6.97 20.88
N GLU A 358 5.09 -7.30 21.94
CA GLU A 358 3.65 -7.11 22.05
C GLU A 358 3.34 -5.87 22.87
N ALA A 359 2.54 -4.98 22.29
CA ALA A 359 1.97 -3.81 22.91
C ALA A 359 0.45 -3.98 23.01
N VAL A 360 -0.12 -3.63 24.18
CA VAL A 360 -1.57 -3.63 24.43
C VAL A 360 -1.98 -2.25 24.87
N VAL A 361 -3.04 -1.70 24.25
CA VAL A 361 -3.60 -0.40 24.54
C VAL A 361 -5.12 -0.46 24.73
#